data_ba95f7a16d8f2536cb4903d151a3b85f
#
_entry.id   ba95f7a16d8f2536cb4903d151a3b85f
#
_cell.length_a   1.000
_cell.length_b   1.000
_cell.length_c   1.000
_cell.angle_alpha   90.00
_cell.angle_beta   90.00
_cell.angle_gamma   90.00
#
_symmetry.space_group_name_H-M   'P 1'
#
loop_
_entity.id
_entity.type
_entity.pdbx_description
1 polymer ?
#
loop_
_entity_poly.entity_id
_entity_poly.type
_entity_poly.pdbx_seq_one_letter_code
_entity_poly.pdbx_strand_id
1 'polypeptide(L)'
;MKLGIVGLPNVGKSTLFNSLTKAGAESANYPFCTIDPNVGVVPVPDFRLKLLTDLYHSEKTTPAVIEFVDIAGLVKGASKGEGLGNQFLANIREVDAIVHVVRCFEDPNVIHVDGSVDPLRDIETINLELIFSDIELIDRRIAKMGKGAASNKALAKELNILKAVKEHLENGKLAKSFECEDEEEQAFVASLELLTWKPVIFAANVGEDDLADDGASNAHVQAVRKFAAENDSEVFVVCAQIEEEISELDDDEKKMFLDDLGLKESGLDKLIAASYRLLGLISYLTAGEKETRAWTIKVGTKAPQAAGKIHSDFERGFIKAEVVNYKDLLDCGSYNGAKEKGLVRMEGKDYVMKDGDVVLFRFNV
;
A
#
# COMPACT_ATOMS: atom_id res chain seq x y z
N MET A 1 -4.41 7.33 -2.02
CA MET A 1 -4.39 6.11 -1.19
C MET A 1 -3.15 6.15 -0.36
N LYS A 2 -3.31 5.86 0.93
CA LYS A 2 -2.28 6.12 1.92
C LYS A 2 -1.88 4.84 2.64
N LEU A 3 -0.58 4.63 2.83
CA LEU A 3 -0.05 3.59 3.71
C LEU A 3 0.57 4.25 4.95
N GLY A 4 0.23 3.73 6.12
CA GLY A 4 0.85 4.16 7.37
C GLY A 4 2.09 3.34 7.68
N ILE A 5 3.22 3.99 7.89
CA ILE A 5 4.43 3.32 8.35
C ILE A 5 4.39 3.31 9.88
N VAL A 6 4.36 2.12 10.46
CA VAL A 6 4.33 1.91 11.91
C VAL A 6 5.53 1.07 12.36
N GLY A 7 5.88 1.17 13.62
CA GLY A 7 6.94 0.40 14.24
C GLY A 7 7.29 0.94 15.62
N LEU A 8 7.92 0.11 16.45
CA LEU A 8 8.42 0.53 17.74
C LEU A 8 9.58 1.54 17.56
N PRO A 9 9.96 2.29 18.61
CA PRO A 9 11.13 3.13 18.56
C PRO A 9 12.42 2.34 18.21
N ASN A 10 13.32 2.96 17.45
CA ASN A 10 14.63 2.43 17.07
C ASN A 10 14.62 1.15 16.20
N VAL A 11 13.55 0.94 15.44
CA VAL A 11 13.47 -0.16 14.45
C VAL A 11 13.91 0.25 13.03
N GLY A 12 14.30 1.53 12.83
CA GLY A 12 14.66 2.08 11.52
C GLY A 12 13.50 2.73 10.75
N LYS A 13 12.35 2.93 11.40
CA LYS A 13 11.14 3.50 10.77
C LYS A 13 11.38 4.88 10.13
N SER A 14 11.97 5.81 10.87
CA SER A 14 12.21 7.18 10.38
C SER A 14 13.27 7.20 9.27
N THR A 15 14.30 6.37 9.35
CA THR A 15 15.30 6.20 8.28
C THR A 15 14.62 5.73 6.99
N LEU A 16 13.79 4.69 7.08
CA LEU A 16 13.03 4.17 5.93
C LEU A 16 12.09 5.23 5.34
N PHE A 17 11.37 5.97 6.19
CA PHE A 17 10.47 7.04 5.73
C PHE A 17 11.25 8.17 5.03
N ASN A 18 12.39 8.58 5.59
CA ASN A 18 13.23 9.61 4.99
C ASN A 18 13.75 9.18 3.61
N SER A 19 14.18 7.93 3.47
CA SER A 19 14.62 7.39 2.18
C SER A 19 13.49 7.41 1.14
N LEU A 20 12.27 7.01 1.54
CA LEU A 20 11.08 7.10 0.70
C LEU A 20 10.76 8.54 0.27
N THR A 21 10.86 9.50 1.18
CA THR A 21 10.55 10.92 0.90
C THR A 21 11.62 11.58 0.04
N LYS A 22 12.89 11.23 0.19
CA LYS A 22 13.97 11.70 -0.69
C LYS A 22 13.76 11.19 -2.12
N ALA A 23 13.48 9.92 -2.30
CA ALA A 23 13.15 9.34 -3.60
C ALA A 23 11.91 9.99 -4.24
N GLY A 24 10.98 10.51 -3.42
CA GLY A 24 9.81 11.27 -3.86
C GLY A 24 10.07 12.75 -4.14
N ALA A 25 11.09 13.35 -3.57
CA ALA A 25 11.37 14.79 -3.70
C ALA A 25 11.76 15.22 -5.11
N GLU A 26 12.39 14.37 -5.89
CA GLU A 26 12.66 14.59 -7.32
C GLU A 26 11.36 14.64 -8.15
N SER A 27 10.27 14.05 -7.64
CA SER A 27 8.95 14.08 -8.25
C SER A 27 8.06 15.23 -7.74
N ALA A 28 8.59 16.18 -6.95
CA ALA A 28 7.85 17.28 -6.29
C ALA A 28 7.16 18.29 -7.23
N ASN A 29 7.23 18.09 -8.55
CA ASN A 29 6.51 18.87 -9.55
C ASN A 29 5.05 18.37 -9.79
N TYR A 30 4.51 17.51 -8.90
CA TYR A 30 3.10 17.11 -9.02
C TYR A 30 2.18 18.20 -8.50
N PRO A 31 1.31 18.77 -9.33
CA PRO A 31 0.27 19.68 -8.86
C PRO A 31 -0.68 18.90 -7.93
N PHE A 32 -0.97 19.47 -6.75
CA PHE A 32 -1.87 18.95 -5.69
C PHE A 32 -1.22 18.14 -4.55
N CYS A 33 0.10 18.08 -4.40
CA CYS A 33 0.70 17.58 -3.16
C CYS A 33 0.65 18.66 -2.08
N THR A 34 -0.13 18.44 -1.03
CA THR A 34 -0.02 19.18 0.22
C THR A 34 1.30 18.81 0.88
N ILE A 35 2.11 19.81 1.24
CA ILE A 35 3.36 19.60 1.97
C ILE A 35 2.98 19.36 3.45
N ASP A 36 2.69 18.12 3.79
CA ASP A 36 2.60 17.69 5.18
C ASP A 36 3.94 17.02 5.54
N PRO A 37 4.63 17.43 6.59
CA PRO A 37 5.95 16.89 6.93
C PRO A 37 5.95 15.37 7.22
N ASN A 38 4.78 14.79 7.47
CA ASN A 38 4.62 13.38 7.77
C ASN A 38 4.06 12.57 6.58
N VAL A 39 3.93 13.17 5.39
CA VAL A 39 3.39 12.49 4.19
C VAL A 39 4.43 12.53 3.08
N GLY A 40 4.89 11.34 2.67
CA GLY A 40 5.76 11.14 1.51
C GLY A 40 4.95 10.69 0.30
N VAL A 41 5.05 11.41 -0.82
CA VAL A 41 4.47 11.01 -2.10
C VAL A 41 5.56 10.39 -2.95
N VAL A 42 5.41 9.12 -3.31
CA VAL A 42 6.46 8.32 -3.93
C VAL A 42 5.99 7.81 -5.29
N PRO A 43 6.80 7.95 -6.36
CA PRO A 43 6.47 7.39 -7.66
C PRO A 43 6.49 5.86 -7.59
N VAL A 44 5.51 5.23 -8.27
CA VAL A 44 5.46 3.78 -8.42
C VAL A 44 6.39 3.39 -9.58
N PRO A 45 7.40 2.54 -9.35
CA PRO A 45 8.29 2.07 -10.42
C PRO A 45 7.48 1.34 -11.51
N ASP A 46 7.56 1.81 -12.75
CA ASP A 46 6.89 1.21 -13.89
C ASP A 46 7.74 1.34 -15.16
N PHE A 47 8.42 0.26 -15.52
CA PHE A 47 9.30 0.21 -16.70
C PHE A 47 8.56 0.48 -18.02
N ARG A 48 7.25 0.26 -18.06
CA ARG A 48 6.40 0.46 -19.25
C ARG A 48 6.35 1.92 -19.66
N LEU A 49 6.43 2.84 -18.69
CA LEU A 49 6.42 4.27 -18.95
C LEU A 49 7.61 4.70 -19.81
N LYS A 50 8.83 4.22 -19.49
CA LYS A 50 10.03 4.53 -20.27
C LYS A 50 9.89 4.02 -21.70
N LEU A 51 9.46 2.76 -21.88
CA LEU A 51 9.27 2.16 -23.20
C LEU A 51 8.26 2.92 -24.06
N LEU A 52 7.16 3.37 -23.46
CA LEU A 52 6.14 4.15 -24.16
C LEU A 52 6.59 5.60 -24.42
N THR A 53 7.32 6.20 -23.48
CA THR A 53 7.92 7.54 -23.68
C THR A 53 8.89 7.53 -24.86
N ASP A 54 9.74 6.52 -24.95
CA ASP A 54 10.69 6.36 -26.05
C ASP A 54 9.94 6.13 -27.39
N LEU A 55 8.88 5.32 -27.39
CA LEU A 55 8.06 5.04 -28.57
C LEU A 55 7.35 6.28 -29.11
N TYR A 56 6.80 7.13 -28.24
CA TYR A 56 6.04 8.33 -28.62
C TYR A 56 6.88 9.60 -28.63
N HIS A 57 8.15 9.53 -28.23
CA HIS A 57 9.03 10.70 -28.01
C HIS A 57 8.36 11.75 -27.12
N SER A 58 7.75 11.29 -26.03
CA SER A 58 6.94 12.14 -25.17
C SER A 58 7.79 13.20 -24.48
N GLU A 59 7.31 14.45 -24.46
CA GLU A 59 7.97 15.58 -23.79
C GLU A 59 8.00 15.40 -22.27
N LYS A 60 7.01 14.65 -21.71
CA LYS A 60 6.87 14.44 -20.28
C LYS A 60 6.45 13.00 -19.97
N THR A 61 7.05 12.45 -18.91
CA THR A 61 6.66 11.16 -18.33
C THR A 61 6.12 11.36 -16.90
N THR A 62 4.93 10.83 -16.62
CA THR A 62 4.29 10.99 -15.32
C THR A 62 3.93 9.62 -14.74
N PRO A 63 4.64 9.13 -13.72
CA PRO A 63 4.33 7.87 -13.07
C PRO A 63 3.07 7.96 -12.20
N ALA A 64 2.51 6.81 -11.85
CA ALA A 64 1.56 6.70 -10.74
C ALA A 64 2.28 7.02 -9.43
N VAL A 65 1.53 7.47 -8.43
CA VAL A 65 2.08 7.78 -7.11
C VAL A 65 1.30 7.09 -6.00
N ILE A 66 2.00 6.83 -4.90
CA ILE A 66 1.43 6.30 -3.67
C ILE A 66 1.88 7.18 -2.49
N GLU A 67 1.03 7.35 -1.50
CA GLU A 67 1.33 8.17 -0.33
C GLU A 67 1.70 7.28 0.86
N PHE A 68 2.84 7.58 1.49
CA PHE A 68 3.25 7.00 2.76
C PHE A 68 3.12 8.06 3.86
N VAL A 69 2.60 7.64 5.00
CA VAL A 69 2.43 8.50 6.18
C VAL A 69 3.31 7.98 7.30
N ASP A 70 4.23 8.82 7.80
CA ASP A 70 5.00 8.47 9.01
C ASP A 70 4.08 8.58 10.22
N ILE A 71 3.74 7.43 10.80
CA ILE A 71 2.95 7.39 12.01
C ILE A 71 3.91 7.30 13.19
N ALA A 72 3.86 8.31 14.07
CA ALA A 72 4.72 8.40 15.24
C ALA A 72 4.72 7.07 16.02
N GLY A 73 5.91 6.64 16.48
CA GLY A 73 6.09 5.35 17.11
C GLY A 73 5.17 5.11 18.30
N LEU A 74 4.68 3.89 18.42
CA LEU A 74 3.83 3.45 19.52
C LEU A 74 4.63 3.46 20.83
N VAL A 75 4.05 4.06 21.88
CA VAL A 75 4.48 3.86 23.25
C VAL A 75 3.50 2.89 23.90
N LYS A 76 3.99 1.88 24.60
CA LYS A 76 3.18 0.90 25.34
C LYS A 76 2.10 1.60 26.19
N GLY A 77 0.84 1.21 26.07
CA GLY A 77 -0.30 1.84 26.77
C GLY A 77 -1.01 2.94 25.97
N ALA A 78 -0.80 3.02 24.67
CA ALA A 78 -1.42 3.98 23.78
C ALA A 78 -2.96 3.94 23.82
N SER A 79 -3.55 2.75 23.98
CA SER A 79 -4.99 2.52 24.08
C SER A 79 -5.60 3.02 25.39
N LYS A 80 -4.80 3.25 26.44
CA LYS A 80 -5.29 3.70 27.77
C LYS A 80 -5.48 5.22 27.91
N GLY A 81 -5.34 5.97 26.83
CA GLY A 81 -6.01 7.26 26.73
C GLY A 81 -5.22 8.50 27.09
N GLU A 82 -3.90 8.53 27.14
CA GLU A 82 -3.18 9.78 27.34
C GLU A 82 -2.29 10.16 26.13
N GLY A 83 -2.63 11.28 25.46
CA GLY A 83 -1.75 12.05 24.58
C GLY A 83 -1.40 11.36 23.25
N LEU A 84 -0.13 10.98 23.07
CA LEU A 84 0.45 10.48 21.81
C LEU A 84 -0.17 9.17 21.31
N GLY A 85 -0.67 8.32 22.21
CA GLY A 85 -1.31 7.05 21.82
C GLY A 85 -2.60 7.22 21.04
N ASN A 86 -3.46 8.14 21.45
CA ASN A 86 -4.69 8.45 20.73
C ASN A 86 -4.41 9.01 19.33
N GLN A 87 -3.36 9.82 19.19
CA GLN A 87 -2.94 10.36 17.90
C GLN A 87 -2.41 9.25 16.97
N PHE A 88 -1.63 8.32 17.51
CA PHE A 88 -1.18 7.12 16.78
C PHE A 88 -2.35 6.33 16.20
N LEU A 89 -3.34 5.99 17.02
CA LEU A 89 -4.52 5.24 16.60
C LEU A 89 -5.39 6.03 15.60
N ALA A 90 -5.50 7.36 15.77
CA ALA A 90 -6.20 8.22 14.83
C ALA A 90 -5.51 8.23 13.46
N ASN A 91 -4.19 8.34 13.42
CA ASN A 91 -3.43 8.33 12.16
C ASN A 91 -3.56 6.98 11.44
N ILE A 92 -3.56 5.85 12.18
CA ILE A 92 -3.80 4.53 11.56
C ILE A 92 -5.22 4.44 10.97
N ARG A 93 -6.22 5.10 11.55
CA ARG A 93 -7.59 5.10 10.97
C ARG A 93 -7.64 5.74 9.58
N GLU A 94 -6.83 6.76 9.33
CA GLU A 94 -6.82 7.56 8.10
C GLU A 94 -6.10 6.89 6.92
N VAL A 95 -5.36 5.81 7.17
CA VAL A 95 -4.62 5.09 6.10
C VAL A 95 -5.37 3.86 5.62
N ASP A 96 -5.11 3.45 4.37
CA ASP A 96 -5.77 2.31 3.72
C ASP A 96 -5.10 0.97 4.07
N ALA A 97 -3.80 0.97 4.36
CA ALA A 97 -3.00 -0.20 4.73
C ALA A 97 -1.82 0.20 5.62
N ILE A 98 -1.16 -0.78 6.21
CA ILE A 98 -0.06 -0.61 7.16
C ILE A 98 1.22 -1.24 6.62
N VAL A 99 2.32 -0.50 6.69
CA VAL A 99 3.69 -1.01 6.57
C VAL A 99 4.26 -1.10 7.99
N HIS A 100 4.40 -2.30 8.50
CA HIS A 100 4.93 -2.55 9.83
C HIS A 100 6.43 -2.80 9.75
N VAL A 101 7.23 -1.82 10.17
CA VAL A 101 8.70 -1.94 10.23
C VAL A 101 9.08 -2.71 11.48
N VAL A 102 9.79 -3.82 11.28
CA VAL A 102 10.20 -4.75 12.33
C VAL A 102 11.71 -4.86 12.34
N ARG A 103 12.32 -4.69 13.52
CA ARG A 103 13.77 -4.80 13.66
C ARG A 103 14.21 -6.26 13.63
N CYS A 104 15.05 -6.61 12.65
CA CYS A 104 15.66 -7.92 12.47
C CYS A 104 17.20 -7.85 12.42
N PHE A 105 17.80 -6.75 12.87
CA PHE A 105 19.25 -6.55 12.95
C PHE A 105 19.71 -6.37 14.39
N GLU A 106 20.94 -6.78 14.67
CA GLU A 106 21.62 -6.53 15.92
C GLU A 106 22.64 -5.40 15.75
N ASP A 107 22.54 -4.36 16.57
CA ASP A 107 23.51 -3.27 16.64
C ASP A 107 23.67 -2.81 18.09
N PRO A 108 24.89 -2.92 18.67
CA PRO A 108 25.13 -2.53 20.07
C PRO A 108 24.97 -1.03 20.31
N ASN A 109 25.05 -0.21 19.26
CA ASN A 109 24.88 1.25 19.35
C ASN A 109 23.43 1.69 19.28
N VAL A 110 22.52 0.82 18.85
CA VAL A 110 21.09 1.09 18.73
C VAL A 110 20.33 0.32 19.81
N ILE A 111 19.94 1.03 20.88
CA ILE A 111 19.24 0.42 22.01
C ILE A 111 17.83 0.00 21.60
N HIS A 112 17.46 -1.27 21.89
CA HIS A 112 16.08 -1.73 21.76
C HIS A 112 15.26 -1.32 23.00
N VAL A 113 13.98 -0.94 22.81
CA VAL A 113 13.09 -0.45 23.88
C VAL A 113 12.92 -1.49 25.00
N ASP A 114 12.84 -2.77 24.64
CA ASP A 114 12.69 -3.90 25.58
C ASP A 114 14.02 -4.62 25.87
N GLY A 115 15.17 -4.03 25.51
CA GLY A 115 16.51 -4.51 25.85
C GLY A 115 17.04 -5.68 25.00
N SER A 116 16.23 -6.29 24.14
CA SER A 116 16.62 -7.37 23.22
C SER A 116 15.80 -7.29 21.93
N VAL A 117 16.38 -7.73 20.81
CA VAL A 117 15.67 -7.85 19.54
C VAL A 117 14.78 -9.09 19.58
N ASP A 118 13.48 -8.90 19.43
CA ASP A 118 12.48 -9.95 19.32
C ASP A 118 11.33 -9.46 18.43
N PRO A 119 11.39 -9.75 17.12
CA PRO A 119 10.43 -9.21 16.17
C PRO A 119 9.00 -9.68 16.42
N LEU A 120 8.77 -10.90 16.93
CA LEU A 120 7.42 -11.39 17.20
C LEU A 120 6.78 -10.68 18.39
N ARG A 121 7.53 -10.44 19.45
CA ARG A 121 7.09 -9.63 20.59
C ARG A 121 6.74 -8.20 20.14
N ASP A 122 7.56 -7.62 19.29
CA ASP A 122 7.36 -6.26 18.79
C ASP A 122 6.09 -6.15 17.95
N ILE A 123 5.84 -7.15 17.09
CA ILE A 123 4.59 -7.27 16.31
C ILE A 123 3.39 -7.43 17.23
N GLU A 124 3.48 -8.33 18.21
CA GLU A 124 2.40 -8.58 19.19
C GLU A 124 2.07 -7.32 19.98
N THR A 125 3.07 -6.54 20.39
CA THR A 125 2.88 -5.29 21.13
C THR A 125 2.01 -4.30 20.34
N ILE A 126 2.27 -4.11 19.04
CA ILE A 126 1.47 -3.23 18.20
C ILE A 126 0.08 -3.82 17.96
N ASN A 127 -0.02 -5.11 17.66
CA ASN A 127 -1.30 -5.77 17.42
C ASN A 127 -2.24 -5.67 18.63
N LEU A 128 -1.73 -5.83 19.86
CA LEU A 128 -2.53 -5.71 21.08
C LEU A 128 -3.11 -4.29 21.25
N GLU A 129 -2.34 -3.24 20.96
CA GLU A 129 -2.85 -1.86 21.05
C GLU A 129 -3.95 -1.60 19.99
N LEU A 130 -3.82 -2.14 18.79
CA LEU A 130 -4.85 -2.07 17.76
C LEU A 130 -6.11 -2.83 18.16
N ILE A 131 -5.96 -4.05 18.71
CA ILE A 131 -7.05 -4.88 19.22
C ILE A 131 -7.82 -4.15 20.33
N PHE A 132 -7.14 -3.57 21.31
CA PHE A 132 -7.81 -2.82 22.39
C PHE A 132 -8.62 -1.64 21.84
N SER A 133 -8.07 -0.90 20.88
CA SER A 133 -8.79 0.19 20.22
C SER A 133 -10.04 -0.29 19.49
N ASP A 134 -9.97 -1.44 18.82
CA ASP A 134 -11.10 -2.03 18.11
C ASP A 134 -12.18 -2.54 19.07
N ILE A 135 -11.79 -3.20 20.15
CA ILE A 135 -12.72 -3.62 21.22
C ILE A 135 -13.48 -2.42 21.78
N GLU A 136 -12.79 -1.31 22.08
CA GLU A 136 -13.43 -0.10 22.58
C GLU A 136 -14.45 0.50 21.57
N LEU A 137 -14.10 0.47 20.27
CA LEU A 137 -15.02 0.91 19.21
C LEU A 137 -16.27 0.01 19.16
N ILE A 138 -16.09 -1.31 19.21
CA ILE A 138 -17.18 -2.27 19.19
C ILE A 138 -18.07 -2.11 20.42
N ASP A 139 -17.50 -1.95 21.60
CA ASP A 139 -18.26 -1.74 22.85
C ASP A 139 -19.14 -0.48 22.77
N ARG A 140 -18.61 0.60 22.24
CA ARG A 140 -19.40 1.83 22.01
C ARG A 140 -20.55 1.60 21.02
N ARG A 141 -20.35 0.80 19.95
CA ARG A 141 -21.42 0.44 18.99
C ARG A 141 -22.46 -0.45 19.64
N ILE A 142 -22.08 -1.48 20.38
CA ILE A 142 -22.99 -2.37 21.12
C ILE A 142 -23.85 -1.59 22.10
N ALA A 143 -23.24 -0.66 22.86
CA ALA A 143 -23.98 0.16 23.82
C ALA A 143 -25.05 1.06 23.16
N LYS A 144 -24.79 1.57 21.96
CA LYS A 144 -25.74 2.36 21.17
C LYS A 144 -26.88 1.53 20.61
N MET A 145 -26.61 0.29 20.19
CA MET A 145 -27.58 -0.58 19.53
C MET A 145 -28.50 -1.32 20.52
N GLY A 146 -28.08 -1.54 21.76
CA GLY A 146 -28.71 -2.44 22.71
C GLY A 146 -30.21 -2.19 23.00
N LYS A 147 -30.69 -0.95 22.87
CA LYS A 147 -32.12 -0.61 23.06
C LYS A 147 -32.98 -0.83 21.80
N GLY A 148 -32.39 -0.83 20.61
CA GLY A 148 -33.10 -0.99 19.35
C GLY A 148 -33.13 -2.43 18.83
N ALA A 149 -32.14 -3.25 19.22
CA ALA A 149 -32.02 -4.63 18.75
C ALA A 149 -33.16 -5.56 19.20
N ALA A 150 -33.80 -5.26 20.33
CA ALA A 150 -34.90 -6.04 20.82
C ALA A 150 -36.17 -5.98 19.94
N SER A 151 -36.31 -4.92 19.12
CA SER A 151 -37.51 -4.71 18.27
C SER A 151 -37.18 -4.81 16.77
N ASN A 152 -35.92 -5.01 16.36
CA ASN A 152 -35.54 -5.09 14.96
C ASN A 152 -34.61 -6.28 14.70
N LYS A 153 -35.06 -7.22 13.86
CA LYS A 153 -34.33 -8.44 13.54
C LYS A 153 -32.99 -8.19 12.83
N ALA A 154 -32.89 -7.16 11.98
CA ALA A 154 -31.64 -6.81 11.31
C ALA A 154 -30.61 -6.30 12.32
N LEU A 155 -31.01 -5.38 13.21
CA LEU A 155 -30.13 -4.88 14.29
C LEU A 155 -29.72 -5.98 15.27
N ALA A 156 -30.58 -6.99 15.49
CA ALA A 156 -30.24 -8.14 16.32
C ALA A 156 -29.17 -9.01 15.65
N LYS A 157 -29.21 -9.21 14.32
CA LYS A 157 -28.15 -9.91 13.54
C LYS A 157 -26.84 -9.17 13.68
N GLU A 158 -26.82 -7.86 13.39
CA GLU A 158 -25.63 -7.03 13.50
C GLU A 158 -25.03 -7.04 14.92
N LEU A 159 -25.89 -7.00 15.97
CA LEU A 159 -25.42 -7.07 17.36
C LEU A 159 -24.73 -8.41 17.68
N ASN A 160 -25.23 -9.51 17.13
CA ASN A 160 -24.60 -10.82 17.32
C ASN A 160 -23.25 -10.88 16.62
N ILE A 161 -23.13 -10.34 15.39
CA ILE A 161 -21.86 -10.24 14.67
C ILE A 161 -20.85 -9.40 15.48
N LEU A 162 -21.26 -8.23 15.99
CA LEU A 162 -20.38 -7.38 16.83
C LEU A 162 -19.88 -8.12 18.07
N LYS A 163 -20.72 -8.93 18.73
CA LYS A 163 -20.31 -9.73 19.90
C LYS A 163 -19.32 -10.83 19.49
N ALA A 164 -19.55 -11.50 18.37
CA ALA A 164 -18.66 -12.56 17.88
C ALA A 164 -17.29 -11.98 17.47
N VAL A 165 -17.25 -10.84 16.76
CA VAL A 165 -16.01 -10.14 16.43
C VAL A 165 -15.28 -9.68 17.68
N LYS A 166 -16.01 -9.15 18.70
CA LYS A 166 -15.42 -8.76 19.98
C LYS A 166 -14.76 -9.95 20.67
N GLU A 167 -15.45 -11.08 20.79
CA GLU A 167 -14.91 -12.30 21.39
C GLU A 167 -13.65 -12.79 20.67
N HIS A 168 -13.65 -12.70 19.32
CA HIS A 168 -12.49 -13.03 18.50
C HIS A 168 -11.28 -12.16 18.83
N LEU A 169 -11.49 -10.84 18.97
CA LEU A 169 -10.46 -9.87 19.36
C LEU A 169 -9.98 -10.08 20.81
N GLU A 170 -10.88 -10.36 21.76
CA GLU A 170 -10.56 -10.64 23.17
C GLU A 170 -9.70 -11.91 23.31
N ASN A 171 -9.78 -12.84 22.36
CA ASN A 171 -8.88 -13.99 22.26
C ASN A 171 -7.53 -13.67 21.59
N GLY A 172 -7.19 -12.39 21.39
CA GLY A 172 -5.93 -11.95 20.83
C GLY A 172 -5.80 -12.12 19.31
N LYS A 173 -6.90 -12.40 18.60
CA LYS A 173 -6.90 -12.59 17.14
C LYS A 173 -7.24 -11.28 16.43
N LEU A 174 -6.63 -11.04 15.27
CA LEU A 174 -6.90 -9.85 14.46
C LEU A 174 -8.26 -9.97 13.76
N ALA A 175 -8.99 -8.86 13.60
CA ALA A 175 -10.30 -8.87 12.92
C ALA A 175 -10.24 -9.48 11.52
N LYS A 176 -9.14 -9.28 10.77
CA LYS A 176 -8.97 -9.85 9.42
C LYS A 176 -9.00 -11.39 9.38
N SER A 177 -8.75 -12.06 10.50
CA SER A 177 -8.84 -13.52 10.62
C SER A 177 -10.22 -14.01 11.09
N PHE A 178 -11.19 -13.10 11.23
CA PHE A 178 -12.55 -13.46 11.56
C PHE A 178 -13.24 -14.08 10.34
N GLU A 179 -13.76 -15.31 10.50
CA GLU A 179 -14.48 -16.03 9.45
C GLU A 179 -15.94 -15.58 9.41
N CYS A 180 -16.31 -14.89 8.33
CA CYS A 180 -17.68 -14.44 8.10
C CYS A 180 -18.50 -15.57 7.46
N GLU A 181 -19.78 -15.70 7.85
CA GLU A 181 -20.69 -16.75 7.34
C GLU A 181 -21.14 -16.48 5.89
N ASP A 182 -21.28 -15.21 5.51
CA ASP A 182 -21.76 -14.80 4.19
C ASP A 182 -21.14 -13.43 3.76
N GLU A 183 -21.40 -13.04 2.50
CA GLU A 183 -20.92 -11.76 1.94
C GLU A 183 -21.53 -10.54 2.65
N GLU A 184 -22.75 -10.65 3.17
CA GLU A 184 -23.43 -9.56 3.91
C GLU A 184 -22.73 -9.31 5.24
N GLU A 185 -22.36 -10.38 5.96
CA GLU A 185 -21.59 -10.30 7.19
C GLU A 185 -20.18 -9.72 6.93
N GLN A 186 -19.51 -10.19 5.87
CA GLN A 186 -18.22 -9.67 5.47
C GLN A 186 -18.29 -8.16 5.15
N ALA A 187 -19.30 -7.73 4.41
CA ALA A 187 -19.52 -6.32 4.10
C ALA A 187 -19.79 -5.50 5.37
N PHE A 188 -20.57 -6.05 6.31
CA PHE A 188 -20.84 -5.40 7.59
C PHE A 188 -19.56 -5.25 8.42
N VAL A 189 -18.76 -6.32 8.60
CA VAL A 189 -17.49 -6.26 9.35
C VAL A 189 -16.53 -5.29 8.71
N ALA A 190 -16.39 -5.30 7.38
CA ALA A 190 -15.57 -4.35 6.66
C ALA A 190 -16.01 -2.89 6.89
N SER A 191 -17.34 -2.64 7.01
CA SER A 191 -17.89 -1.30 7.29
C SER A 191 -17.60 -0.78 8.70
N LEU A 192 -17.12 -1.62 9.61
CA LEU A 192 -16.74 -1.23 10.96
C LEU A 192 -15.45 -0.41 10.99
N GLU A 193 -14.64 -0.48 9.91
CA GLU A 193 -13.34 0.21 9.78
C GLU A 193 -12.40 -0.10 10.94
N LEU A 194 -12.36 -1.39 11.36
CA LEU A 194 -11.47 -1.85 12.42
C LEU A 194 -10.01 -1.72 12.00
N LEU A 195 -9.15 -1.33 12.94
CA LEU A 195 -7.71 -1.17 12.69
C LEU A 195 -7.06 -2.51 12.35
N THR A 196 -7.48 -3.58 13.03
CA THR A 196 -6.98 -4.93 12.82
C THR A 196 -7.60 -5.64 11.59
N TRP A 197 -8.51 -4.99 10.88
CA TRP A 197 -9.02 -5.42 9.57
C TRP A 197 -8.14 -4.95 8.41
N LYS A 198 -7.34 -3.89 8.62
CA LYS A 198 -6.50 -3.30 7.58
C LYS A 198 -5.45 -4.29 7.09
N PRO A 199 -5.16 -4.30 5.77
CA PRO A 199 -4.05 -5.07 5.22
C PRO A 199 -2.71 -4.60 5.81
N VAL A 200 -1.80 -5.55 6.06
CA VAL A 200 -0.46 -5.28 6.63
C VAL A 200 0.61 -5.92 5.77
N ILE A 201 1.68 -5.16 5.51
CA ILE A 201 2.96 -5.65 4.99
C ILE A 201 4.00 -5.49 6.10
N PHE A 202 4.85 -6.50 6.31
CA PHE A 202 5.98 -6.42 7.22
C PHE A 202 7.24 -6.02 6.46
N ALA A 203 7.89 -4.93 6.89
CA ALA A 203 9.22 -4.55 6.45
C ALA A 203 10.23 -5.04 7.48
N ALA A 204 10.86 -6.18 7.23
CA ALA A 204 11.91 -6.74 8.07
C ALA A 204 13.20 -5.95 7.83
N ASN A 205 13.53 -5.04 8.75
CA ASN A 205 14.72 -4.21 8.67
C ASN A 205 15.93 -4.99 9.19
N VAL A 206 16.87 -5.29 8.30
CA VAL A 206 18.06 -6.12 8.53
C VAL A 206 19.36 -5.31 8.42
N GLY A 207 20.48 -5.94 8.74
CA GLY A 207 21.81 -5.44 8.40
C GLY A 207 22.16 -5.66 6.92
N GLU A 208 23.19 -5.00 6.44
CA GLU A 208 23.68 -5.11 5.06
C GLU A 208 23.98 -6.57 4.66
N ASP A 209 24.65 -7.32 5.54
CA ASP A 209 25.06 -8.71 5.30
C ASP A 209 23.88 -9.66 4.96
N ASP A 210 22.67 -9.33 5.41
CA ASP A 210 21.47 -10.14 5.21
C ASP A 210 20.76 -9.84 3.86
N LEU A 211 21.18 -8.81 3.12
CA LEU A 211 20.50 -8.42 1.87
C LEU A 211 20.76 -9.41 0.72
N ALA A 212 21.98 -9.95 0.63
CA ALA A 212 22.41 -10.80 -0.48
C ALA A 212 21.58 -12.08 -0.62
N ASP A 213 21.11 -12.65 0.51
CA ASP A 213 20.27 -13.86 0.55
C ASP A 213 18.80 -13.57 0.87
N ASP A 214 18.39 -12.30 0.79
CA ASP A 214 17.04 -11.84 1.14
C ASP A 214 16.64 -12.22 2.57
N GLY A 215 17.61 -12.21 3.52
CA GLY A 215 17.42 -12.57 4.93
C GLY A 215 17.15 -14.06 5.16
N ALA A 216 17.50 -14.94 4.23
CA ALA A 216 17.23 -16.38 4.36
C ALA A 216 17.99 -17.02 5.53
N SER A 217 19.20 -16.54 5.83
CA SER A 217 20.01 -16.97 6.96
C SER A 217 19.66 -16.29 8.29
N ASN A 218 18.89 -15.21 8.27
CA ASN A 218 18.52 -14.44 9.46
C ASN A 218 17.32 -15.07 10.19
N ALA A 219 17.53 -15.57 11.42
CA ALA A 219 16.51 -16.25 12.22
C ALA A 219 15.31 -15.33 12.55
N HIS A 220 15.53 -14.03 12.74
CA HIS A 220 14.48 -13.05 12.99
C HIS A 220 13.58 -12.87 11.78
N VAL A 221 14.17 -12.77 10.58
CA VAL A 221 13.41 -12.69 9.32
C VAL A 221 12.58 -13.96 9.12
N GLN A 222 13.14 -15.15 9.38
CA GLN A 222 12.40 -16.40 9.24
C GLN A 222 11.21 -16.48 10.22
N ALA A 223 11.37 -15.98 11.44
CA ALA A 223 10.27 -15.90 12.40
C ALA A 223 9.16 -14.96 11.91
N VAL A 224 9.50 -13.78 11.37
CA VAL A 224 8.53 -12.83 10.79
C VAL A 224 7.83 -13.44 9.59
N ARG A 225 8.55 -14.12 8.68
CA ARG A 225 7.97 -14.79 7.51
C ARG A 225 6.95 -15.85 7.90
N LYS A 226 7.28 -16.67 8.90
CA LYS A 226 6.35 -17.69 9.40
C LYS A 226 5.08 -17.04 9.95
N PHE A 227 5.23 -16.02 10.80
CA PHE A 227 4.10 -15.28 11.37
C PHE A 227 3.24 -14.63 10.28
N ALA A 228 3.86 -14.01 9.29
CA ALA A 228 3.17 -13.34 8.20
C ALA A 228 2.38 -14.34 7.33
N ALA A 229 2.95 -15.51 7.04
CA ALA A 229 2.27 -16.57 6.29
C ALA A 229 1.02 -17.09 7.02
N GLU A 230 1.09 -17.23 8.35
CA GLU A 230 -0.05 -17.63 9.19
C GLU A 230 -1.16 -16.55 9.24
N ASN A 231 -0.82 -15.30 8.90
CA ASN A 231 -1.72 -14.14 8.92
C ASN A 231 -2.00 -13.55 7.53
N ASP A 232 -1.80 -14.29 6.44
CA ASP A 232 -2.02 -13.85 5.06
C ASP A 232 -1.42 -12.46 4.78
N SER A 233 -0.14 -12.31 5.09
CA SER A 233 0.62 -11.06 4.95
C SER A 233 1.95 -11.30 4.26
N GLU A 234 2.46 -10.30 3.52
CA GLU A 234 3.76 -10.35 2.86
C GLU A 234 4.86 -9.78 3.76
N VAL A 235 6.10 -10.24 3.55
CA VAL A 235 7.31 -9.74 4.23
C VAL A 235 8.30 -9.27 3.19
N PHE A 236 8.83 -8.06 3.39
CA PHE A 236 9.95 -7.52 2.64
C PHE A 236 11.15 -7.41 3.52
N VAL A 237 12.29 -7.79 2.97
CA VAL A 237 13.59 -7.55 3.58
C VAL A 237 14.13 -6.23 3.06
N VAL A 238 14.51 -5.35 3.96
CA VAL A 238 15.05 -4.03 3.67
C VAL A 238 16.17 -3.72 4.66
N CYS A 239 17.21 -3.04 4.20
CA CYS A 239 18.17 -2.40 5.09
C CYS A 239 17.97 -0.88 4.98
N ALA A 240 17.35 -0.29 5.99
CA ALA A 240 17.00 1.12 5.98
C ALA A 240 18.22 2.04 5.81
N GLN A 241 19.38 1.62 6.31
CA GLN A 241 20.64 2.35 6.14
C GLN A 241 21.11 2.35 4.68
N ILE A 242 21.10 1.19 4.01
CA ILE A 242 21.44 1.06 2.59
C ILE A 242 20.46 1.86 1.72
N GLU A 243 19.16 1.83 2.04
CA GLU A 243 18.17 2.63 1.31
C GLU A 243 18.40 4.14 1.47
N GLU A 244 18.88 4.58 2.64
CA GLU A 244 19.26 5.98 2.85
C GLU A 244 20.46 6.37 1.98
N GLU A 245 21.47 5.53 1.89
CA GLU A 245 22.64 5.74 1.03
C GLU A 245 22.24 5.77 -0.46
N ILE A 246 21.44 4.80 -0.92
CA ILE A 246 20.94 4.73 -2.30
C ILE A 246 20.12 5.98 -2.65
N SER A 247 19.36 6.53 -1.72
CA SER A 247 18.48 7.69 -1.95
C SER A 247 19.25 8.99 -2.26
N GLU A 248 20.57 9.01 -2.08
CA GLU A 248 21.46 10.15 -2.36
C GLU A 248 22.21 10.01 -3.70
N LEU A 249 22.09 8.84 -4.37
CA LEU A 249 22.79 8.51 -5.61
C LEU A 249 21.93 8.87 -6.84
N ASP A 250 22.58 9.19 -7.94
CA ASP A 250 21.91 9.27 -9.23
C ASP A 250 21.56 7.87 -9.79
N ASP A 251 20.79 7.81 -10.88
CA ASP A 251 20.31 6.55 -11.45
C ASP A 251 21.43 5.58 -11.86
N ASP A 252 22.55 6.12 -12.40
CA ASP A 252 23.69 5.30 -12.84
C ASP A 252 24.49 4.80 -11.64
N GLU A 253 24.73 5.65 -10.66
CA GLU A 253 25.38 5.31 -9.39
C GLU A 253 24.55 4.31 -8.60
N LYS A 254 23.21 4.52 -8.49
CA LYS A 254 22.27 3.59 -7.87
C LYS A 254 22.37 2.19 -8.48
N LYS A 255 22.38 2.13 -9.81
CA LYS A 255 22.50 0.85 -10.51
C LYS A 255 23.82 0.14 -10.21
N MET A 256 24.93 0.85 -10.26
CA MET A 256 26.25 0.28 -9.93
C MET A 256 26.29 -0.24 -8.48
N PHE A 257 25.75 0.53 -7.54
CA PHE A 257 25.71 0.16 -6.13
C PHE A 257 24.88 -1.09 -5.88
N LEU A 258 23.69 -1.20 -6.52
CA LEU A 258 22.85 -2.38 -6.46
C LEU A 258 23.53 -3.62 -7.09
N ASP A 259 24.20 -3.44 -8.23
CA ASP A 259 24.93 -4.53 -8.89
C ASP A 259 26.09 -5.04 -7.99
N ASP A 260 26.80 -4.15 -7.29
CA ASP A 260 27.86 -4.50 -6.34
C ASP A 260 27.33 -5.31 -5.14
N LEU A 261 26.11 -4.99 -4.67
CA LEU A 261 25.41 -5.76 -3.63
C LEU A 261 24.73 -7.04 -4.15
N GLY A 262 24.77 -7.31 -5.45
CA GLY A 262 24.08 -8.45 -6.08
C GLY A 262 22.57 -8.30 -6.13
N LEU A 263 22.04 -7.09 -5.99
CA LEU A 263 20.61 -6.79 -5.96
C LEU A 263 20.14 -6.31 -7.34
N LYS A 264 18.95 -6.76 -7.76
CA LYS A 264 18.32 -6.32 -9.02
C LYS A 264 17.54 -5.02 -8.89
N GLU A 265 17.02 -4.77 -7.71
CA GLU A 265 16.20 -3.61 -7.35
C GLU A 265 16.35 -3.32 -5.86
N SER A 266 16.07 -2.07 -5.45
CA SER A 266 16.14 -1.69 -4.05
C SER A 266 15.00 -2.30 -3.22
N GLY A 267 15.18 -2.39 -1.90
CA GLY A 267 14.12 -2.82 -0.99
C GLY A 267 12.92 -1.88 -1.02
N LEU A 268 13.16 -0.57 -1.20
CA LEU A 268 12.09 0.43 -1.37
C LEU A 268 11.28 0.19 -2.64
N ASP A 269 11.91 -0.08 -3.77
CA ASP A 269 11.20 -0.35 -5.03
C ASP A 269 10.29 -1.58 -4.86
N LYS A 270 10.77 -2.64 -4.21
CA LYS A 270 9.97 -3.83 -3.84
C LYS A 270 8.79 -3.46 -2.94
N LEU A 271 9.05 -2.67 -1.89
CA LEU A 271 8.02 -2.24 -0.94
C LEU A 271 6.92 -1.43 -1.62
N ILE A 272 7.29 -0.48 -2.50
CA ILE A 272 6.34 0.35 -3.24
C ILE A 272 5.46 -0.52 -4.15
N ALA A 273 6.08 -1.42 -4.94
CA ALA A 273 5.37 -2.31 -5.83
C ALA A 273 4.39 -3.23 -5.10
N ALA A 274 4.80 -3.78 -3.95
CA ALA A 274 3.95 -4.64 -3.16
C ALA A 274 2.85 -3.88 -2.43
N SER A 275 3.14 -2.68 -1.92
CA SER A 275 2.13 -1.79 -1.35
C SER A 275 1.03 -1.47 -2.37
N TYR A 276 1.42 -1.27 -3.63
CA TYR A 276 0.50 -1.02 -4.73
C TYR A 276 -0.44 -2.23 -4.97
N ARG A 277 0.14 -3.44 -4.99
CA ARG A 277 -0.64 -4.70 -5.11
C ARG A 277 -1.54 -4.94 -3.90
N LEU A 278 -1.03 -4.74 -2.68
CA LEU A 278 -1.79 -4.92 -1.43
C LEU A 278 -3.06 -4.08 -1.42
N LEU A 279 -3.00 -2.86 -1.93
CA LEU A 279 -4.15 -1.97 -2.05
C LEU A 279 -5.09 -2.33 -3.21
N GLY A 280 -4.81 -3.42 -3.94
CA GLY A 280 -5.57 -3.83 -5.12
C GLY A 280 -5.52 -2.79 -6.23
N LEU A 281 -4.37 -2.11 -6.40
CA LEU A 281 -4.18 -1.08 -7.41
C LEU A 281 -3.57 -1.64 -8.68
N ILE A 282 -3.98 -1.08 -9.81
CA ILE A 282 -3.39 -1.30 -11.13
C ILE A 282 -3.23 0.04 -11.84
N SER A 283 -2.37 0.05 -12.86
CA SER A 283 -2.17 1.23 -13.69
C SER A 283 -2.61 0.96 -15.13
N TYR A 284 -3.51 1.79 -15.64
CA TYR A 284 -3.66 1.96 -17.08
C TYR A 284 -2.81 3.14 -17.56
N LEU A 285 -2.47 3.18 -18.84
CA LEU A 285 -1.51 4.11 -19.41
C LEU A 285 -2.18 4.95 -20.50
N THR A 286 -1.77 6.20 -20.59
CA THR A 286 -2.03 7.06 -21.75
C THR A 286 -0.69 7.47 -22.32
N ALA A 287 -0.52 7.41 -23.65
CA ALA A 287 0.72 7.73 -24.31
C ALA A 287 0.49 8.64 -25.51
N GLY A 288 1.31 9.67 -25.66
CA GLY A 288 1.27 10.63 -26.74
C GLY A 288 2.50 11.54 -26.70
N GLU A 289 2.68 12.37 -27.75
CA GLU A 289 3.83 13.27 -27.87
C GLU A 289 4.01 14.22 -26.69
N LYS A 290 2.91 14.74 -26.12
CA LYS A 290 2.99 15.67 -24.99
C LYS A 290 3.28 14.99 -23.66
N GLU A 291 2.64 13.84 -23.39
CA GLU A 291 2.76 13.16 -22.12
C GLU A 291 2.50 11.66 -22.27
N THR A 292 3.36 10.86 -21.65
CA THR A 292 3.08 9.47 -21.29
C THR A 292 2.84 9.40 -19.78
N ARG A 293 1.69 8.82 -19.37
CA ARG A 293 1.26 8.84 -17.98
C ARG A 293 0.63 7.54 -17.52
N ALA A 294 0.94 7.11 -16.29
CA ALA A 294 0.25 6.05 -15.58
C ALA A 294 -0.86 6.61 -14.70
N TRP A 295 -2.01 5.95 -14.73
CA TRP A 295 -3.20 6.31 -13.97
C TRP A 295 -3.59 5.20 -13.01
N THR A 296 -3.65 5.52 -11.73
CA THR A 296 -3.99 4.56 -10.67
C THR A 296 -5.49 4.32 -10.60
N ILE A 297 -5.89 3.06 -10.66
CA ILE A 297 -7.26 2.59 -10.44
C ILE A 297 -7.26 1.33 -9.58
N LYS A 298 -8.41 0.98 -8.99
CA LYS A 298 -8.59 -0.31 -8.31
C LYS A 298 -8.85 -1.42 -9.32
N VAL A 299 -8.40 -2.63 -9.01
CA VAL A 299 -8.82 -3.85 -9.72
C VAL A 299 -10.35 -3.89 -9.78
N GLY A 300 -10.91 -4.25 -10.93
CA GLY A 300 -12.36 -4.26 -11.15
C GLY A 300 -12.96 -2.94 -11.62
N THR A 301 -12.17 -1.84 -11.70
CA THR A 301 -12.66 -0.55 -12.21
C THR A 301 -13.06 -0.67 -13.68
N LYS A 302 -14.27 -0.17 -14.01
CA LYS A 302 -14.78 -0.12 -15.41
C LYS A 302 -14.25 1.11 -16.13
N ALA A 303 -14.29 1.05 -17.49
CA ALA A 303 -13.76 2.09 -18.37
C ALA A 303 -14.30 3.51 -18.11
N PRO A 304 -15.60 3.75 -17.84
CA PRO A 304 -16.09 5.09 -17.52
C PRO A 304 -15.45 5.67 -16.25
N GLN A 305 -15.37 4.89 -15.17
CA GLN A 305 -14.75 5.33 -13.92
C GLN A 305 -13.24 5.56 -14.08
N ALA A 306 -12.58 4.74 -14.91
CA ALA A 306 -11.17 4.96 -15.26
C ALA A 306 -11.00 6.29 -16.02
N ALA A 307 -11.86 6.58 -17.00
CA ALA A 307 -11.87 7.86 -17.71
C ALA A 307 -12.09 9.04 -16.76
N GLY A 308 -12.92 8.87 -15.72
CA GLY A 308 -13.15 9.82 -14.64
C GLY A 308 -11.91 10.21 -13.83
N LYS A 309 -10.89 9.34 -13.82
CA LYS A 309 -9.60 9.66 -13.19
C LYS A 309 -8.83 10.75 -13.93
N ILE A 310 -9.06 10.87 -15.24
CA ILE A 310 -8.49 11.95 -16.07
C ILE A 310 -9.27 13.26 -15.83
N HIS A 311 -10.59 13.19 -15.99
CA HIS A 311 -11.50 14.31 -15.76
C HIS A 311 -12.93 13.81 -15.59
N SER A 312 -13.72 14.46 -14.74
CA SER A 312 -15.14 14.11 -14.51
C SER A 312 -16.00 14.16 -15.77
N ASP A 313 -15.67 15.04 -16.73
CA ASP A 313 -16.37 15.12 -18.00
C ASP A 313 -16.14 13.88 -18.86
N PHE A 314 -14.98 13.23 -18.77
CA PHE A 314 -14.70 12.00 -19.51
C PHE A 314 -15.58 10.85 -19.00
N GLU A 315 -15.88 10.80 -17.71
CA GLU A 315 -16.80 9.82 -17.15
C GLU A 315 -18.24 10.08 -17.60
N ARG A 316 -18.71 11.33 -17.45
CA ARG A 316 -20.07 11.73 -17.81
C ARG A 316 -20.37 11.57 -19.30
N GLY A 317 -19.43 12.00 -20.14
CA GLY A 317 -19.54 11.97 -21.59
C GLY A 317 -19.00 10.69 -22.22
N PHE A 318 -18.69 9.65 -21.47
CA PHE A 318 -18.04 8.44 -21.97
C PHE A 318 -18.82 7.78 -23.12
N ILE A 319 -18.14 7.58 -24.25
CA ILE A 319 -18.68 6.88 -25.43
C ILE A 319 -18.07 5.48 -25.53
N LYS A 320 -16.74 5.41 -25.60
CA LYS A 320 -15.97 4.15 -25.70
C LYS A 320 -14.51 4.37 -25.31
N ALA A 321 -13.81 3.28 -25.04
CA ALA A 321 -12.37 3.25 -24.89
C ALA A 321 -11.72 2.49 -26.05
N GLU A 322 -10.70 3.06 -26.66
CA GLU A 322 -9.82 2.38 -27.60
C GLU A 322 -8.65 1.81 -26.78
N VAL A 323 -8.58 0.49 -26.64
CA VAL A 323 -7.67 -0.19 -25.71
C VAL A 323 -6.70 -1.08 -26.49
N VAL A 324 -5.42 -0.96 -26.19
CA VAL A 324 -4.38 -1.86 -26.70
C VAL A 324 -3.47 -2.27 -25.54
N ASN A 325 -3.03 -3.52 -25.50
CA ASN A 325 -2.04 -3.93 -24.52
C ASN A 325 -0.69 -3.28 -24.82
N TYR A 326 0.05 -2.84 -23.79
CA TYR A 326 1.33 -2.15 -23.99
C TYR A 326 2.35 -2.98 -24.78
N LYS A 327 2.38 -4.31 -24.61
CA LYS A 327 3.28 -5.20 -25.38
C LYS A 327 2.93 -5.21 -26.85
N ASP A 328 1.64 -5.39 -27.17
CA ASP A 328 1.16 -5.38 -28.56
C ASP A 328 1.46 -4.02 -29.24
N LEU A 329 1.34 -2.94 -28.49
CA LEU A 329 1.65 -1.60 -28.97
C LEU A 329 3.14 -1.43 -29.29
N LEU A 330 4.02 -1.89 -28.39
CA LEU A 330 5.48 -1.87 -28.57
C LEU A 330 5.89 -2.75 -29.76
N ASP A 331 5.35 -3.97 -29.88
CA ASP A 331 5.64 -4.90 -30.97
C ASP A 331 5.18 -4.37 -32.34
N CYS A 332 4.18 -3.52 -32.36
CA CYS A 332 3.69 -2.86 -33.58
C CYS A 332 4.43 -1.56 -33.91
N GLY A 333 5.21 -1.02 -32.97
CA GLY A 333 5.98 0.21 -33.14
C GLY A 333 5.14 1.51 -33.26
N SER A 334 3.82 1.42 -33.31
CA SER A 334 2.92 2.57 -33.31
C SER A 334 1.47 2.17 -33.04
N TYR A 335 0.64 3.17 -32.64
CA TYR A 335 -0.80 2.98 -32.49
C TYR A 335 -1.49 2.58 -33.81
N ASN A 336 -1.09 3.21 -34.91
CA ASN A 336 -1.65 2.89 -36.25
C ASN A 336 -1.28 1.47 -36.67
N GLY A 337 -0.03 1.03 -36.44
CA GLY A 337 0.39 -0.34 -36.69
C GLY A 337 -0.40 -1.38 -35.90
N ALA A 338 -0.67 -1.10 -34.62
CA ALA A 338 -1.52 -1.95 -33.79
C ALA A 338 -2.98 -1.97 -34.29
N LYS A 339 -3.49 -0.84 -34.76
CA LYS A 339 -4.85 -0.72 -35.33
C LYS A 339 -5.00 -1.49 -36.62
N GLU A 340 -4.04 -1.41 -37.53
CA GLU A 340 -4.02 -2.13 -38.80
C GLU A 340 -3.98 -3.67 -38.57
N LYS A 341 -3.32 -4.11 -37.52
CA LYS A 341 -3.30 -5.53 -37.12
C LYS A 341 -4.54 -5.95 -36.32
N GLY A 342 -5.50 -5.05 -36.07
CA GLY A 342 -6.73 -5.35 -35.31
C GLY A 342 -6.52 -5.56 -33.80
N LEU A 343 -5.39 -5.09 -33.27
CA LEU A 343 -5.05 -5.26 -31.85
C LEU A 343 -5.62 -4.14 -30.96
N VAL A 344 -6.08 -3.04 -31.56
CA VAL A 344 -6.81 -1.98 -30.87
C VAL A 344 -8.28 -2.37 -30.75
N ARG A 345 -8.72 -2.65 -29.54
CA ARG A 345 -10.09 -3.05 -29.21
C ARG A 345 -10.95 -1.82 -28.92
N MET A 346 -12.20 -1.87 -29.37
CA MET A 346 -13.22 -0.86 -29.04
C MET A 346 -14.07 -1.37 -27.90
N GLU A 347 -13.87 -0.84 -26.70
CA GLU A 347 -14.49 -1.30 -25.48
C GLU A 347 -15.59 -0.35 -24.99
N GLY A 348 -16.68 -0.92 -24.50
CA GLY A 348 -17.84 -0.19 -23.99
C GLY A 348 -17.77 0.09 -22.49
N LYS A 349 -18.93 0.52 -21.94
CA LYS A 349 -19.06 0.93 -20.53
C LYS A 349 -18.78 -0.20 -19.52
N ASP A 350 -18.98 -1.44 -19.90
CA ASP A 350 -18.82 -2.61 -19.02
C ASP A 350 -17.42 -3.21 -19.04
N TYR A 351 -16.52 -2.65 -19.85
CA TYR A 351 -15.15 -3.13 -19.90
C TYR A 351 -14.45 -2.89 -18.57
N VAL A 352 -13.94 -3.96 -17.98
CA VAL A 352 -13.11 -3.93 -16.78
C VAL A 352 -11.66 -3.71 -17.20
N MET A 353 -11.07 -2.60 -16.75
CA MET A 353 -9.71 -2.21 -17.06
C MET A 353 -8.70 -3.24 -16.54
N LYS A 354 -7.64 -3.44 -17.31
CA LYS A 354 -6.53 -4.32 -16.98
C LYS A 354 -5.24 -3.54 -16.76
N ASP A 355 -4.35 -4.10 -15.91
CA ASP A 355 -3.04 -3.50 -15.72
C ASP A 355 -2.24 -3.49 -17.04
N GLY A 356 -1.68 -2.34 -17.37
CA GLY A 356 -0.92 -2.15 -18.62
C GLY A 356 -1.76 -1.93 -19.87
N ASP A 357 -3.08 -1.72 -19.76
CA ASP A 357 -3.87 -1.22 -20.86
C ASP A 357 -3.41 0.19 -21.26
N VAL A 358 -3.08 0.39 -22.53
CA VAL A 358 -2.85 1.72 -23.11
C VAL A 358 -4.16 2.18 -23.75
N VAL A 359 -4.68 3.34 -23.31
CA VAL A 359 -6.09 3.71 -23.58
C VAL A 359 -6.21 5.10 -24.16
N LEU A 360 -7.11 5.20 -25.16
CA LEU A 360 -7.61 6.47 -25.67
C LEU A 360 -9.13 6.52 -25.46
N PHE A 361 -9.58 7.33 -24.51
CA PHE A 361 -11.01 7.52 -24.26
C PHE A 361 -11.65 8.46 -25.29
N ARG A 362 -12.82 8.06 -25.78
CA ARG A 362 -13.70 8.89 -26.61
C ARG A 362 -14.90 9.30 -25.77
N PHE A 363 -15.12 10.58 -25.69
CA PHE A 363 -16.19 11.18 -24.92
C PHE A 363 -16.81 12.37 -25.67
N ASN A 364 -18.01 12.73 -25.27
CA ASN A 364 -18.72 13.92 -25.76
C ASN A 364 -19.34 14.65 -24.58
N VAL A 365 -19.06 15.94 -24.42
CA VAL A 365 -19.56 16.82 -23.34
C VAL A 365 -20.47 17.88 -23.94
#